data_49dc443d17486c67f2862714594c5c37
#
_entry.id   49dc443d17486c67f2862714594c5c37
#
_cell.length_a   1.000
_cell.length_b   1.000
_cell.length_c   1.000
_cell.angle_alpha   90.00
_cell.angle_beta   90.00
_cell.angle_gamma   90.00
#
_symmetry.space_group_name_H-M   'P 1'
#
loop_
_entity.id
_entity.type
_entity.pdbx_description
1 polymer ?
#
loop_
_entity_poly.entity_id
_entity_poly.type
_entity_poly.pdbx_seq_one_letter_code
_entity_poly.pdbx_strand_id
1 'polypeptide(L)'
;MAESKTRLGVSAYAICVFIFTLGSNGVRNLVGWPAFLVLAAVLTATGIVLFVRLKPERFRWYRLPSPIYWFLILAILSIIWSQYRIESVLGVLAQLATTVLAVVLAFVLSWHEVLRTLGTALRYLIGLSLLFELWVSLFVRAPLLPWWMEAPEGKVPKLLYWSRDLLFSGGPIQGLVASSVLLGFLGLLGVIIFSIQLRAGLVHRFSGWMWVGLSLATILLTRGATVWVALVAVAAGLVVALWARRLGPERRVPLYITSGALLAAVVALSLFARDLVFGLLGKSGDMTGRVETWQKVIELAEQRPWFGWGWVSYWPYWAEPFKSLDQKAGLQVMSAHNAWLDVWFQLGI
;
A
#
# COMPACT_ATOMS: atom_id res chain seq x y z
N MET A 1 34.98 -13.04 1.03
CA MET A 1 34.09 -13.94 1.77
C MET A 1 33.22 -13.22 2.82
N ALA A 2 33.74 -12.36 3.70
CA ALA A 2 32.97 -11.59 4.68
C ALA A 2 31.99 -10.58 4.04
N GLU A 3 32.40 -9.87 3.01
CA GLU A 3 31.59 -8.89 2.27
C GLU A 3 30.38 -9.58 1.57
N SER A 4 30.59 -10.74 1.01
CA SER A 4 29.51 -11.54 0.40
C SER A 4 28.47 -12.01 1.44
N LYS A 5 28.89 -12.42 2.63
CA LYS A 5 27.98 -12.80 3.73
C LYS A 5 27.17 -11.60 4.23
N THR A 6 27.81 -10.43 4.35
CA THR A 6 27.12 -9.18 4.74
C THR A 6 26.08 -8.79 3.72
N ARG A 7 26.39 -8.86 2.43
CA ARG A 7 25.42 -8.54 1.35
C ARG A 7 24.25 -9.53 1.32
N LEU A 8 24.50 -10.81 1.59
CA LEU A 8 23.42 -11.81 1.71
C LEU A 8 22.49 -11.47 2.89
N GLY A 9 23.05 -11.12 4.05
CA GLY A 9 22.27 -10.70 5.22
C GLY A 9 21.42 -9.45 4.96
N VAL A 10 21.97 -8.45 4.30
CA VAL A 10 21.24 -7.24 3.89
C VAL A 10 20.10 -7.56 2.93
N SER A 11 20.34 -8.43 1.96
CA SER A 11 19.28 -8.85 1.02
C SER A 11 18.14 -9.61 1.72
N ALA A 12 18.48 -10.54 2.64
CA ALA A 12 17.49 -11.25 3.43
C ALA A 12 16.67 -10.29 4.30
N TYR A 13 17.32 -9.36 5.00
CA TYR A 13 16.65 -8.31 5.75
C TYR A 13 15.68 -7.50 4.87
N ALA A 14 16.13 -7.05 3.70
CA ALA A 14 15.30 -6.28 2.78
C ALA A 14 14.05 -7.06 2.33
N ILE A 15 14.19 -8.36 2.02
CA ILE A 15 13.07 -9.23 1.68
C ILE A 15 12.07 -9.30 2.84
N CYS A 16 12.56 -9.50 4.07
CA CYS A 16 11.72 -9.52 5.27
C CYS A 16 10.97 -8.20 5.46
N VAL A 17 11.64 -7.05 5.28
CA VAL A 17 10.98 -5.72 5.38
C VAL A 17 9.92 -5.56 4.30
N PHE A 18 10.20 -5.93 3.05
CA PHE A 18 9.19 -5.85 1.98
C PHE A 18 8.00 -6.77 2.23
N ILE A 19 8.22 -8.01 2.70
CA ILE A 19 7.13 -8.94 3.06
C ILE A 19 6.32 -8.37 4.23
N PHE A 20 6.98 -7.85 5.27
CA PHE A 20 6.33 -7.29 6.44
C PHE A 20 5.49 -6.06 6.09
N THR A 21 6.02 -5.12 5.30
CA THR A 21 5.33 -3.87 4.97
C THR A 21 4.21 -4.06 3.95
N LEU A 22 4.48 -4.79 2.86
CA LEU A 22 3.50 -5.04 1.81
C LEU A 22 2.47 -6.12 2.18
N GLY A 23 2.82 -7.04 3.07
CA GLY A 23 1.96 -8.11 3.58
C GLY A 23 1.47 -7.91 5.01
N SER A 24 1.50 -6.68 5.53
CA SER A 24 1.27 -6.36 6.95
C SER A 24 0.00 -6.98 7.54
N ASN A 25 -1.12 -6.91 6.83
CA ASN A 25 -2.38 -7.54 7.26
C ASN A 25 -2.24 -9.08 7.36
N GLY A 26 -1.57 -9.70 6.39
CA GLY A 26 -1.33 -11.14 6.41
C GLY A 26 -0.44 -11.57 7.56
N VAL A 27 0.66 -10.83 7.79
CA VAL A 27 1.55 -11.09 8.92
C VAL A 27 0.78 -10.94 10.24
N ARG A 28 0.01 -9.87 10.40
CA ARG A 28 -0.83 -9.66 11.58
C ARG A 28 -1.87 -10.77 11.77
N ASN A 29 -2.54 -11.20 10.71
CA ASN A 29 -3.52 -12.28 10.77
C ASN A 29 -2.87 -13.62 11.14
N LEU A 30 -1.61 -13.83 10.75
CA LEU A 30 -0.85 -15.04 11.05
C LEU A 30 -0.35 -15.07 12.50
N VAL A 31 0.15 -13.95 13.04
CA VAL A 31 0.85 -13.94 14.34
C VAL A 31 0.10 -13.20 15.45
N GLY A 32 -0.97 -12.49 15.13
CA GLY A 32 -1.69 -11.62 16.06
C GLY A 32 -1.01 -10.27 16.29
N TRP A 33 -1.70 -9.37 17.00
CA TRP A 33 -1.22 -8.02 17.23
C TRP A 33 0.07 -7.93 18.06
N PRO A 34 0.21 -8.66 19.22
CA PRO A 34 1.41 -8.54 20.05
C PRO A 34 2.68 -8.95 19.28
N ALA A 35 2.66 -10.10 18.63
CA ALA A 35 3.82 -10.58 17.86
C ALA A 35 4.10 -9.70 16.64
N PHE A 36 3.07 -9.14 15.99
CA PHE A 36 3.23 -8.18 14.90
C PHE A 36 3.99 -6.92 15.35
N LEU A 37 3.66 -6.36 16.51
CA LEU A 37 4.37 -5.19 17.07
C LEU A 37 5.82 -5.51 17.44
N VAL A 38 6.07 -6.68 18.02
CA VAL A 38 7.44 -7.16 18.30
C VAL A 38 8.24 -7.30 17.01
N LEU A 39 7.67 -7.91 15.97
CA LEU A 39 8.33 -8.02 14.67
C LEU A 39 8.64 -6.65 14.06
N ALA A 40 7.72 -5.69 14.14
CA ALA A 40 7.95 -4.32 13.68
C ALA A 40 9.13 -3.68 14.41
N ALA A 41 9.19 -3.81 15.74
CA ALA A 41 10.28 -3.29 16.56
C ALA A 41 11.62 -3.95 16.23
N VAL A 42 11.65 -5.28 16.10
CA VAL A 42 12.86 -6.05 15.75
C VAL A 42 13.37 -5.67 14.35
N LEU A 43 12.48 -5.56 13.36
CA LEU A 43 12.88 -5.13 12.01
C LEU A 43 13.43 -3.71 12.02
N THR A 44 12.79 -2.78 12.75
CA THR A 44 13.25 -1.40 12.87
C THR A 44 14.61 -1.32 13.57
N ALA A 45 14.78 -2.00 14.70
CA ALA A 45 16.05 -2.04 15.43
C ALA A 45 17.18 -2.66 14.59
N THR A 46 16.90 -3.78 13.91
CA THR A 46 17.85 -4.41 12.99
C THR A 46 18.25 -3.47 11.86
N GLY A 47 17.29 -2.73 11.30
CA GLY A 47 17.55 -1.71 10.28
C GLY A 47 18.50 -0.62 10.77
N ILE A 48 18.25 -0.08 11.96
CA ILE A 48 19.12 0.95 12.56
C ILE A 48 20.53 0.39 12.78
N VAL A 49 20.65 -0.82 13.32
CA VAL A 49 21.97 -1.47 13.53
C VAL A 49 22.71 -1.68 12.22
N LEU A 50 22.01 -2.16 11.18
CA LEU A 50 22.62 -2.32 9.86
C LEU A 50 23.06 -0.98 9.27
N PHE A 51 22.25 0.05 9.39
CA PHE A 51 22.56 1.40 8.90
C PHE A 51 23.80 1.98 9.59
N VAL A 52 23.86 1.86 10.92
CA VAL A 52 25.03 2.35 11.71
C VAL A 52 26.30 1.55 11.40
N ARG A 53 26.20 0.23 11.24
CA ARG A 53 27.36 -0.63 10.91
C ARG A 53 27.88 -0.44 9.49
N LEU A 54 26.97 -0.30 8.53
CA LEU A 54 27.34 -0.20 7.11
C LEU A 54 27.80 1.22 6.72
N LYS A 55 27.42 2.23 7.52
CA LYS A 55 27.77 3.65 7.31
C LYS A 55 27.69 4.04 5.83
N PRO A 56 26.49 4.00 5.19
CA PRO A 56 26.40 4.21 3.77
C PRO A 56 26.94 5.58 3.39
N GLU A 57 28.03 5.64 2.62
CA GLU A 57 28.73 6.89 2.22
C GLU A 57 27.80 7.87 1.49
N ARG A 58 26.77 7.33 0.84
CA ARG A 58 25.77 8.13 0.12
C ARG A 58 24.78 8.84 1.03
N PHE A 59 24.73 8.48 2.32
CA PHE A 59 23.80 9.10 3.25
C PHE A 59 24.26 10.52 3.60
N ARG A 60 23.39 11.45 3.27
CA ARG A 60 23.48 12.85 3.67
C ARG A 60 22.07 13.32 4.01
N TRP A 61 21.88 13.89 5.18
CA TRP A 61 20.56 14.37 5.63
C TRP A 61 19.88 15.25 4.58
N TYR A 62 20.60 16.18 3.97
CA TYR A 62 20.08 17.09 2.96
C TYR A 62 19.67 16.43 1.62
N ARG A 63 19.95 15.14 1.43
CA ARG A 63 19.51 14.36 0.26
C ARG A 63 18.14 13.72 0.44
N LEU A 64 17.61 13.70 1.67
CA LEU A 64 16.24 13.30 1.89
C LEU A 64 15.32 14.43 1.42
N PRO A 65 14.18 14.10 0.78
CA PRO A 65 13.23 15.12 0.34
C PRO A 65 12.73 15.97 1.51
N SER A 66 12.84 17.30 1.39
CA SER A 66 12.44 18.22 2.44
C SER A 66 11.00 18.03 2.95
N PRO A 67 9.99 17.64 2.12
CA PRO A 67 8.64 17.37 2.62
C PRO A 67 8.58 16.27 3.69
N ILE A 68 9.49 15.29 3.64
CA ILE A 68 9.53 14.22 4.66
C ILE A 68 9.89 14.79 6.03
N TYR A 69 10.88 15.70 6.09
CA TYR A 69 11.25 16.34 7.36
C TYR A 69 10.11 17.16 7.94
N TRP A 70 9.53 18.04 7.12
CA TRP A 70 8.46 18.92 7.58
C TRP A 70 7.25 18.13 8.05
N PHE A 71 6.89 17.07 7.31
CA PHE A 71 5.82 16.17 7.72
C PHE A 71 6.12 15.48 9.07
N LEU A 72 7.33 14.93 9.24
CA LEU A 72 7.68 14.25 10.50
C LEU A 72 7.78 15.23 11.68
N ILE A 73 8.36 16.41 11.47
CA ILE A 73 8.43 17.45 12.49
C ILE A 73 7.03 17.86 12.91
N LEU A 74 6.14 18.14 11.95
CA LEU A 74 4.77 18.53 12.23
C LEU A 74 3.99 17.40 12.93
N ALA A 75 4.16 16.15 12.51
CA ALA A 75 3.55 15.00 13.16
C ALA A 75 4.02 14.85 14.62
N ILE A 76 5.32 15.03 14.91
CA ILE A 76 5.87 15.00 16.27
C ILE A 76 5.32 16.17 17.09
N LEU A 77 5.35 17.38 16.56
CA LEU A 77 4.87 18.57 17.25
C LEU A 77 3.37 18.47 17.53
N SER A 78 2.60 17.80 16.66
CA SER A 78 1.15 17.65 16.84
C SER A 78 0.76 16.92 18.13
N ILE A 79 1.66 16.16 18.74
CA ILE A 79 1.44 15.52 20.06
C ILE A 79 1.14 16.57 21.14
N ILE A 80 1.69 17.78 21.03
CA ILE A 80 1.55 18.86 22.04
C ILE A 80 0.09 19.31 22.16
N TRP A 81 -0.60 19.45 21.03
CA TRP A 81 -1.99 19.93 20.99
C TRP A 81 -3.03 18.84 20.74
N SER A 82 -2.59 17.57 20.57
CA SER A 82 -3.48 16.44 20.38
C SER A 82 -4.38 16.22 21.61
N GLN A 83 -5.64 15.94 21.38
CA GLN A 83 -6.60 15.57 22.42
C GLN A 83 -6.48 14.09 22.83
N TYR A 84 -5.83 13.27 21.97
CA TYR A 84 -5.57 11.84 22.16
C TYR A 84 -4.05 11.58 22.10
N ARG A 85 -3.34 12.13 23.08
CA ARG A 85 -1.87 12.18 23.08
C ARG A 85 -1.21 10.80 22.99
N ILE A 86 -1.76 9.79 23.65
CA ILE A 86 -1.20 8.43 23.65
C ILE A 86 -1.28 7.85 22.24
N GLU A 87 -2.44 7.96 21.61
CA GLU A 87 -2.67 7.51 20.23
C GLU A 87 -1.78 8.27 19.23
N SER A 88 -1.58 9.56 19.44
CA SER A 88 -0.66 10.37 18.66
C SER A 88 0.79 9.93 18.83
N VAL A 89 1.24 9.62 20.02
CA VAL A 89 2.59 9.06 20.25
C VAL A 89 2.74 7.72 19.53
N LEU A 90 1.77 6.82 19.62
CA LEU A 90 1.79 5.53 18.94
C LEU A 90 1.78 5.70 17.41
N GLY A 91 0.96 6.63 16.89
CA GLY A 91 0.91 6.95 15.47
C GLY A 91 2.23 7.53 14.93
N VAL A 92 2.85 8.43 15.70
CA VAL A 92 4.17 9.01 15.37
C VAL A 92 5.26 7.93 15.41
N LEU A 93 5.27 7.05 16.41
CA LEU A 93 6.23 5.94 16.49
C LEU A 93 6.09 4.99 15.30
N ALA A 94 4.87 4.63 14.91
CA ALA A 94 4.61 3.81 13.73
C ALA A 94 5.11 4.50 12.45
N GLN A 95 4.86 5.81 12.32
CA GLN A 95 5.33 6.61 11.18
C GLN A 95 6.86 6.69 11.12
N LEU A 96 7.52 6.91 12.26
CA LEU A 96 8.98 6.93 12.35
C LEU A 96 9.57 5.56 12.01
N ALA A 97 9.00 4.46 12.53
CA ALA A 97 9.45 3.11 12.23
C ALA A 97 9.39 2.82 10.72
N THR A 98 8.26 3.09 10.07
CA THR A 98 8.13 2.89 8.61
C THR A 98 9.07 3.78 7.81
N THR A 99 9.29 5.03 8.24
CA THR A 99 10.23 5.95 7.60
C THR A 99 11.67 5.47 7.75
N VAL A 100 12.07 5.00 8.93
CA VAL A 100 13.41 4.41 9.18
C VAL A 100 13.63 3.20 8.26
N LEU A 101 12.67 2.29 8.17
CA LEU A 101 12.78 1.13 7.27
C LEU A 101 12.98 1.57 5.81
N ALA A 102 12.20 2.55 5.33
CA ALA A 102 12.32 3.07 3.98
C ALA A 102 13.69 3.73 3.72
N VAL A 103 14.17 4.56 4.66
CA VAL A 103 15.48 5.23 4.58
C VAL A 103 16.62 4.20 4.58
N VAL A 104 16.56 3.21 5.46
CA VAL A 104 17.58 2.14 5.50
C VAL A 104 17.65 1.43 4.15
N LEU A 105 16.52 0.99 3.60
CA LEU A 105 16.51 0.31 2.30
C LEU A 105 17.02 1.22 1.18
N ALA A 106 16.62 2.49 1.15
CA ALA A 106 17.01 3.44 0.10
C ALA A 106 18.51 3.74 0.07
N PHE A 107 19.19 3.76 1.22
CA PHE A 107 20.61 4.09 1.27
C PHE A 107 21.54 2.87 1.34
N VAL A 108 21.06 1.75 1.83
CA VAL A 108 21.87 0.53 1.96
C VAL A 108 21.83 -0.33 0.69
N LEU A 109 20.69 -0.33 -0.03
CA LEU A 109 20.55 -1.10 -1.25
C LEU A 109 20.91 -0.28 -2.50
N SER A 110 21.55 -0.93 -3.45
CA SER A 110 21.61 -0.46 -4.83
C SER A 110 20.26 -0.69 -5.53
N TRP A 111 20.00 0.06 -6.61
CA TRP A 111 18.77 -0.12 -7.39
C TRP A 111 18.57 -1.57 -7.89
N HIS A 112 19.67 -2.24 -8.24
CA HIS A 112 19.66 -3.65 -8.65
C HIS A 112 19.22 -4.58 -7.51
N GLU A 113 19.72 -4.32 -6.29
CA GLU A 113 19.35 -5.07 -5.10
C GLU A 113 17.88 -4.82 -4.71
N VAL A 114 17.40 -3.57 -4.84
CA VAL A 114 15.97 -3.25 -4.63
C VAL A 114 15.09 -4.07 -5.59
N LEU A 115 15.38 -4.06 -6.89
CA LEU A 115 14.61 -4.83 -7.87
C LEU A 115 14.63 -6.32 -7.57
N ARG A 116 15.77 -6.86 -7.15
CA ARG A 116 15.93 -8.29 -6.84
C ARG A 116 15.18 -8.68 -5.57
N THR A 117 15.35 -7.92 -4.49
CA THR A 117 14.75 -8.24 -3.18
C THR A 117 13.25 -7.99 -3.17
N LEU A 118 12.77 -6.88 -3.77
CA LEU A 118 11.36 -6.61 -3.94
C LEU A 118 10.69 -7.66 -4.84
N GLY A 119 11.33 -8.03 -5.97
CA GLY A 119 10.81 -9.09 -6.83
C GLY A 119 10.72 -10.44 -6.10
N THR A 120 11.66 -10.74 -5.21
CA THR A 120 11.61 -11.96 -4.39
C THR A 120 10.47 -11.89 -3.38
N ALA A 121 10.30 -10.77 -2.68
CA ALA A 121 9.20 -10.55 -1.74
C ALA A 121 7.83 -10.67 -2.43
N LEU A 122 7.68 -10.08 -3.63
CA LEU A 122 6.45 -10.17 -4.43
C LEU A 122 6.15 -11.62 -4.87
N ARG A 123 7.19 -12.42 -5.22
CA ARG A 123 6.99 -13.84 -5.53
C ARG A 123 6.39 -14.59 -4.33
N TYR A 124 6.92 -14.35 -3.13
CA TYR A 124 6.36 -14.97 -1.91
C TYR A 124 4.94 -14.48 -1.65
N LEU A 125 4.69 -13.17 -1.67
CA LEU A 125 3.36 -12.61 -1.36
C LEU A 125 2.30 -13.06 -2.37
N ILE A 126 2.58 -12.99 -3.67
CA ILE A 126 1.63 -13.39 -4.72
C ILE A 126 1.48 -14.92 -4.73
N GLY A 127 2.58 -15.66 -4.75
CA GLY A 127 2.54 -17.13 -4.82
C GLY A 127 1.83 -17.74 -3.63
N LEU A 128 2.20 -17.33 -2.41
CA LEU A 128 1.56 -17.82 -1.19
C LEU A 128 0.10 -17.35 -1.08
N SER A 129 -0.24 -16.16 -1.58
CA SER A 129 -1.65 -15.71 -1.62
C SER A 129 -2.51 -16.57 -2.52
N LEU A 130 -2.02 -16.92 -3.72
CA LEU A 130 -2.74 -17.81 -4.63
C LEU A 130 -2.85 -19.25 -4.06
N LEU A 131 -1.79 -19.76 -3.46
CA LEU A 131 -1.80 -21.06 -2.79
C LEU A 131 -2.74 -21.09 -1.58
N PHE A 132 -2.78 -20.00 -0.81
CA PHE A 132 -3.67 -19.85 0.34
C PHE A 132 -5.15 -19.86 -0.10
N GLU A 133 -5.52 -19.08 -1.11
CA GLU A 133 -6.89 -19.10 -1.63
C GLU A 133 -7.27 -20.46 -2.22
N LEU A 134 -6.33 -21.11 -2.92
CA LEU A 134 -6.54 -22.45 -3.43
C LEU A 134 -6.76 -23.47 -2.30
N TRP A 135 -5.95 -23.38 -1.25
CA TRP A 135 -6.08 -24.23 -0.06
C TRP A 135 -7.43 -24.00 0.65
N VAL A 136 -7.83 -22.75 0.85
CA VAL A 136 -9.14 -22.43 1.46
C VAL A 136 -10.27 -23.01 0.62
N SER A 137 -10.26 -22.81 -0.68
CA SER A 137 -11.36 -23.24 -1.56
C SER A 137 -11.42 -24.76 -1.80
N LEU A 138 -10.31 -25.47 -1.67
CA LEU A 138 -10.30 -26.94 -1.83
C LEU A 138 -10.58 -27.69 -0.53
N PHE A 139 -10.00 -27.23 0.58
CA PHE A 139 -10.00 -27.98 1.84
C PHE A 139 -10.92 -27.37 2.91
N VAL A 140 -10.86 -26.05 3.13
CA VAL A 140 -11.68 -25.38 4.16
C VAL A 140 -13.12 -25.20 3.69
N ARG A 141 -13.33 -24.81 2.44
CA ARG A 141 -14.63 -24.60 1.78
C ARG A 141 -15.61 -23.73 2.56
N ALA A 142 -15.04 -22.77 3.29
CA ALA A 142 -15.79 -21.81 4.10
C ALA A 142 -14.98 -20.52 4.30
N PRO A 143 -15.63 -19.38 4.57
CA PRO A 143 -14.93 -18.15 4.93
C PRO A 143 -14.09 -18.34 6.21
N LEU A 144 -12.83 -17.89 6.18
CA LEU A 144 -11.86 -18.08 7.24
C LEU A 144 -11.59 -16.76 7.97
N LEU A 145 -11.70 -16.77 9.31
CA LEU A 145 -11.27 -15.68 10.18
C LEU A 145 -9.81 -15.88 10.61
N PRO A 146 -9.08 -14.81 11.02
CA PRO A 146 -7.82 -14.95 11.74
C PRO A 146 -8.02 -15.82 12.99
N TRP A 147 -7.09 -16.73 13.28
CA TRP A 147 -7.21 -17.72 14.35
C TRP A 147 -7.35 -17.12 15.76
N TRP A 148 -6.88 -15.90 15.96
CA TRP A 148 -6.90 -15.17 17.23
C TRP A 148 -8.16 -14.29 17.40
N MET A 149 -9.03 -14.26 16.38
CA MET A 149 -10.25 -13.46 16.38
C MET A 149 -11.46 -14.35 16.66
N GLU A 150 -12.19 -14.04 17.72
CA GLU A 150 -13.50 -14.64 17.98
C GLU A 150 -14.53 -14.08 17.01
N ALA A 151 -15.40 -14.93 16.51
CA ALA A 151 -16.48 -14.50 15.63
C ALA A 151 -17.46 -13.62 16.42
N PRO A 152 -17.76 -12.40 15.95
CA PRO A 152 -18.78 -11.57 16.59
C PRO A 152 -20.15 -12.28 16.60
N GLU A 153 -20.96 -12.00 17.60
CA GLU A 153 -22.34 -12.49 17.64
C GLU A 153 -23.12 -11.97 16.43
N GLY A 154 -23.83 -12.87 15.76
CA GLY A 154 -24.63 -12.55 14.58
C GLY A 154 -23.88 -12.64 13.26
N LYS A 155 -24.24 -11.77 12.29
CA LYS A 155 -23.65 -11.80 10.95
C LYS A 155 -22.25 -11.16 10.96
N VAL A 156 -21.21 -11.97 10.74
CA VAL A 156 -19.83 -11.50 10.67
C VAL A 156 -19.64 -10.52 9.49
N PRO A 157 -19.12 -9.30 9.72
CA PRO A 157 -18.83 -8.36 8.66
C PRO A 157 -17.78 -8.91 7.67
N LYS A 158 -18.02 -8.69 6.37
CA LYS A 158 -17.16 -9.22 5.29
C LYS A 158 -15.69 -8.81 5.39
N LEU A 159 -15.39 -7.67 6.04
CA LEU A 159 -14.04 -7.13 6.21
C LEU A 159 -13.20 -7.87 7.27
N LEU A 160 -13.84 -8.64 8.17
CA LEU A 160 -13.14 -9.39 9.20
C LEU A 160 -12.58 -10.72 8.71
N TYR A 161 -13.09 -11.25 7.60
CA TYR A 161 -12.59 -12.50 7.04
C TYR A 161 -11.18 -12.35 6.47
N TRP A 162 -10.30 -13.28 6.78
CA TRP A 162 -8.99 -13.40 6.15
C TRP A 162 -9.13 -13.87 4.69
N SER A 163 -9.93 -14.92 4.44
CA SER A 163 -10.40 -15.31 3.12
C SER A 163 -11.91 -15.56 3.16
N ARG A 164 -12.59 -15.30 2.04
CA ARG A 164 -14.04 -15.48 1.93
C ARG A 164 -14.45 -16.68 1.10
N ASP A 165 -13.50 -17.54 0.74
CA ASP A 165 -13.75 -18.71 -0.14
C ASP A 165 -14.40 -18.33 -1.47
N LEU A 166 -13.84 -17.35 -2.17
CA LEU A 166 -14.44 -16.83 -3.39
C LEU A 166 -13.72 -17.23 -4.69
N LEU A 167 -12.66 -18.04 -4.62
CA LEU A 167 -11.85 -18.39 -5.78
C LEU A 167 -12.67 -19.09 -6.87
N PHE A 168 -13.45 -20.11 -6.51
CA PHE A 168 -14.27 -20.87 -7.45
C PHE A 168 -15.69 -20.32 -7.61
N SER A 169 -16.19 -19.57 -6.64
CA SER A 169 -17.49 -18.90 -6.73
C SER A 169 -17.45 -17.61 -7.55
N GLY A 170 -16.30 -17.25 -8.07
CA GLY A 170 -16.12 -16.12 -8.97
C GLY A 170 -16.21 -14.76 -8.28
N GLY A 171 -15.95 -14.65 -6.98
CA GLY A 171 -15.83 -13.40 -6.25
C GLY A 171 -14.38 -12.88 -6.16
N PRO A 172 -14.16 -11.67 -5.59
CA PRO A 172 -12.83 -11.10 -5.45
C PRO A 172 -12.05 -11.80 -4.34
N ILE A 173 -10.93 -12.44 -4.70
CA ILE A 173 -10.01 -13.08 -3.75
C ILE A 173 -9.24 -12.05 -2.92
N GLN A 174 -8.86 -12.40 -1.69
CA GLN A 174 -8.17 -11.52 -0.75
C GLN A 174 -6.71 -11.91 -0.49
N GLY A 175 -6.38 -13.17 -0.70
CA GLY A 175 -5.06 -13.76 -0.47
C GLY A 175 -4.59 -13.65 0.99
N LEU A 176 -3.32 -13.91 1.20
CA LEU A 176 -2.70 -13.75 2.53
C LEU A 176 -2.84 -12.32 3.08
N VAL A 177 -2.87 -11.31 2.21
CA VAL A 177 -2.95 -9.90 2.61
C VAL A 177 -4.36 -9.46 3.05
N ALA A 178 -5.33 -10.37 3.09
CA ALA A 178 -6.69 -10.16 3.59
C ALA A 178 -7.42 -8.96 2.94
N SER A 179 -7.04 -8.61 1.72
CA SER A 179 -7.62 -7.47 0.99
C SER A 179 -7.47 -7.65 -0.51
N SER A 180 -8.58 -7.70 -1.23
CA SER A 180 -8.55 -7.81 -2.69
C SER A 180 -7.90 -6.60 -3.36
N VAL A 181 -8.10 -5.40 -2.82
CA VAL A 181 -7.47 -4.17 -3.36
C VAL A 181 -5.95 -4.21 -3.18
N LEU A 182 -5.48 -4.59 -1.98
CA LEU A 182 -4.05 -4.69 -1.71
C LEU A 182 -3.41 -5.81 -2.52
N LEU A 183 -4.05 -6.98 -2.63
CA LEU A 183 -3.55 -8.09 -3.44
C LEU A 183 -3.48 -7.71 -4.93
N GLY A 184 -4.49 -7.00 -5.45
CA GLY A 184 -4.46 -6.46 -6.81
C GLY A 184 -3.33 -5.46 -7.02
N PHE A 185 -3.05 -4.59 -6.04
CA PHE A 185 -1.91 -3.68 -6.06
C PHE A 185 -0.57 -4.44 -6.07
N LEU A 186 -0.42 -5.52 -5.29
CA LEU A 186 0.76 -6.39 -5.36
C LEU A 186 0.89 -7.05 -6.73
N GLY A 187 -0.22 -7.47 -7.35
CA GLY A 187 -0.25 -7.95 -8.73
C GLY A 187 0.27 -6.90 -9.70
N LEU A 188 -0.17 -5.64 -9.59
CA LEU A 188 0.29 -4.54 -10.44
C LEU A 188 1.79 -4.27 -10.26
N LEU A 189 2.28 -4.20 -9.00
CA LEU A 189 3.71 -4.10 -8.73
C LEU A 189 4.47 -5.30 -9.30
N GLY A 190 3.92 -6.51 -9.21
CA GLY A 190 4.48 -7.72 -9.79
C GLY A 190 4.63 -7.60 -11.31
N VAL A 191 3.60 -7.16 -12.04
CA VAL A 191 3.68 -6.92 -13.48
C VAL A 191 4.82 -5.96 -13.81
N ILE A 192 4.95 -4.87 -13.09
CA ILE A 192 6.00 -3.86 -13.32
C ILE A 192 7.39 -4.45 -13.04
N ILE A 193 7.60 -4.97 -11.84
CA ILE A 193 8.92 -5.42 -11.37
C ILE A 193 9.41 -6.63 -12.17
N PHE A 194 8.55 -7.64 -12.41
CA PHE A 194 8.94 -8.82 -13.18
C PHE A 194 9.17 -8.51 -14.65
N SER A 195 8.43 -7.56 -15.25
CA SER A 195 8.70 -7.07 -16.60
C SER A 195 10.06 -6.36 -16.69
N ILE A 196 10.41 -5.55 -15.70
CA ILE A 196 11.74 -4.91 -15.62
C ILE A 196 12.83 -5.96 -15.48
N GLN A 197 12.68 -6.94 -14.56
CA GLN A 197 13.64 -8.03 -14.37
C GLN A 197 13.83 -8.87 -15.63
N LEU A 198 12.74 -9.16 -16.33
CA LEU A 198 12.77 -9.91 -17.59
C LEU A 198 13.51 -9.14 -18.69
N ARG A 199 13.19 -7.84 -18.87
CA ARG A 199 13.84 -6.98 -19.87
C ARG A 199 15.31 -6.74 -19.56
N ALA A 200 15.68 -6.67 -18.28
CA ALA A 200 17.06 -6.48 -17.83
C ALA A 200 17.88 -7.80 -17.81
N GLY A 201 17.28 -8.93 -18.17
CA GLY A 201 17.96 -10.23 -18.17
C GLY A 201 18.33 -10.73 -16.77
N LEU A 202 17.69 -10.22 -15.72
CA LEU A 202 17.96 -10.57 -14.31
C LEU A 202 17.38 -11.92 -13.90
N VAL A 203 16.47 -12.47 -14.69
CA VAL A 203 15.78 -13.73 -14.47
C VAL A 203 15.70 -14.53 -15.76
N HIS A 204 15.61 -15.85 -15.61
CA HIS A 204 15.37 -16.73 -16.76
C HIS A 204 14.04 -16.40 -17.44
N ARG A 205 13.99 -16.42 -18.78
CA ARG A 205 12.82 -16.00 -19.57
C ARG A 205 11.52 -16.70 -19.16
N PHE A 206 11.56 -18.02 -18.99
CA PHE A 206 10.38 -18.78 -18.56
C PHE A 206 9.86 -18.30 -17.19
N SER A 207 10.73 -18.21 -16.19
CA SER A 207 10.37 -17.74 -14.86
C SER A 207 9.83 -16.29 -14.90
N GLY A 208 10.45 -15.41 -15.70
CA GLY A 208 9.99 -14.04 -15.85
C GLY A 208 8.56 -13.95 -16.40
N TRP A 209 8.28 -14.65 -17.50
CA TRP A 209 6.94 -14.67 -18.08
C TRP A 209 5.91 -15.36 -17.19
N MET A 210 6.28 -16.43 -16.50
CA MET A 210 5.42 -17.11 -15.53
C MET A 210 4.97 -16.14 -14.43
N TRP A 211 5.89 -15.39 -13.83
CA TRP A 211 5.53 -14.45 -12.76
C TRP A 211 4.76 -13.23 -13.25
N VAL A 212 5.02 -12.74 -14.46
CA VAL A 212 4.16 -11.72 -15.11
C VAL A 212 2.75 -12.27 -15.30
N GLY A 213 2.61 -13.48 -15.81
CA GLY A 213 1.31 -14.15 -15.99
C GLY A 213 0.54 -14.35 -14.67
N LEU A 214 1.23 -14.84 -13.62
CA LEU A 214 0.63 -14.99 -12.29
C LEU A 214 0.21 -13.65 -11.69
N SER A 215 0.98 -12.60 -11.90
CA SER A 215 0.61 -11.25 -11.46
C SER A 215 -0.63 -10.71 -12.17
N LEU A 216 -0.74 -10.90 -13.48
CA LEU A 216 -1.93 -10.57 -14.25
C LEU A 216 -3.15 -11.40 -13.82
N ALA A 217 -2.98 -12.71 -13.60
CA ALA A 217 -4.02 -13.57 -13.07
C ALA A 217 -4.50 -13.08 -11.69
N THR A 218 -3.58 -12.65 -10.83
CA THR A 218 -3.93 -12.06 -9.53
C THR A 218 -4.78 -10.80 -9.69
N ILE A 219 -4.44 -9.90 -10.61
CA ILE A 219 -5.25 -8.71 -10.90
C ILE A 219 -6.65 -9.09 -11.37
N LEU A 220 -6.76 -10.08 -12.25
CA LEU A 220 -8.04 -10.60 -12.74
C LEU A 220 -8.90 -11.16 -11.61
N LEU A 221 -8.33 -12.01 -10.77
CA LEU A 221 -9.02 -12.68 -9.66
C LEU A 221 -9.44 -11.73 -8.54
N THR A 222 -8.73 -10.63 -8.31
CA THR A 222 -9.08 -9.62 -7.31
C THR A 222 -10.24 -8.71 -7.72
N ARG A 223 -10.57 -8.64 -9.02
CA ARG A 223 -11.67 -7.84 -9.57
C ARG A 223 -11.71 -6.39 -9.10
N GLY A 224 -10.55 -5.82 -8.79
CA GLY A 224 -10.42 -4.45 -8.28
C GLY A 224 -10.48 -3.41 -9.39
N ALA A 225 -11.61 -2.68 -9.56
CA ALA A 225 -11.73 -1.64 -10.59
C ALA A 225 -10.59 -0.59 -10.52
N THR A 226 -10.20 -0.18 -9.30
CA THR A 226 -9.08 0.76 -9.09
C THR A 226 -7.76 0.23 -9.65
N VAL A 227 -7.51 -1.08 -9.49
CA VAL A 227 -6.27 -1.73 -10.00
C VAL A 227 -6.28 -1.79 -11.52
N TRP A 228 -7.43 -2.02 -12.15
CA TRP A 228 -7.58 -1.97 -13.60
C TRP A 228 -7.28 -0.58 -14.16
N VAL A 229 -7.86 0.46 -13.55
CA VAL A 229 -7.56 1.85 -13.94
C VAL A 229 -6.08 2.16 -13.79
N ALA A 230 -5.46 1.73 -12.69
CA ALA A 230 -4.03 1.91 -12.47
C ALA A 230 -3.18 1.13 -13.49
N LEU A 231 -3.57 -0.10 -13.86
CA LEU A 231 -2.87 -0.88 -14.89
C LEU A 231 -2.93 -0.18 -16.25
N VAL A 232 -4.09 0.33 -16.64
CA VAL A 232 -4.25 1.10 -17.89
C VAL A 232 -3.40 2.38 -17.85
N ALA A 233 -3.42 3.11 -16.73
CA ALA A 233 -2.61 4.33 -16.57
C ALA A 233 -1.10 4.04 -16.67
N VAL A 234 -0.62 2.96 -16.02
CA VAL A 234 0.77 2.51 -16.11
C VAL A 234 1.14 2.11 -17.53
N ALA A 235 0.27 1.35 -18.23
CA ALA A 235 0.50 0.95 -19.61
C ALA A 235 0.55 2.16 -20.54
N ALA A 236 -0.38 3.11 -20.41
CA ALA A 236 -0.40 4.36 -21.19
C ALA A 236 0.87 5.19 -20.93
N GLY A 237 1.25 5.39 -19.66
CA GLY A 237 2.47 6.09 -19.30
C GLY A 237 3.73 5.43 -19.87
N LEU A 238 3.79 4.09 -19.87
CA LEU A 238 4.89 3.35 -20.49
C LEU A 238 4.93 3.56 -21.99
N VAL A 239 3.79 3.51 -22.70
CA VAL A 239 3.70 3.77 -24.13
C VAL A 239 4.21 5.17 -24.46
N VAL A 240 3.75 6.20 -23.72
CA VAL A 240 4.21 7.58 -23.89
C VAL A 240 5.71 7.69 -23.66
N ALA A 241 6.23 7.07 -22.58
CA ALA A 241 7.66 7.11 -22.27
C ALA A 241 8.52 6.41 -23.35
N LEU A 242 8.08 5.25 -23.85
CA LEU A 242 8.78 4.53 -24.91
C LEU A 242 8.73 5.31 -26.25
N TRP A 243 7.60 5.95 -26.53
CA TRP A 243 7.46 6.80 -27.72
C TRP A 243 8.35 8.04 -27.61
N ALA A 244 8.34 8.74 -26.47
CA ALA A 244 9.21 9.88 -26.22
C ALA A 244 10.70 9.55 -26.39
N ARG A 245 11.12 8.31 -26.01
CA ARG A 245 12.52 7.86 -26.23
C ARG A 245 12.89 7.71 -27.70
N ARG A 246 11.93 7.43 -28.58
CA ARG A 246 12.15 7.27 -30.03
C ARG A 246 12.15 8.60 -30.77
N LEU A 247 11.57 9.65 -30.14
CA LEU A 247 11.51 10.99 -30.73
C LEU A 247 12.73 11.81 -30.35
N GLY A 248 13.20 12.67 -31.23
CA GLY A 248 14.19 13.71 -30.91
C GLY A 248 13.63 14.70 -29.85
N PRO A 249 14.50 15.42 -29.14
CA PRO A 249 14.06 16.33 -28.04
C PRO A 249 12.99 17.34 -28.48
N GLU A 250 13.11 17.88 -29.70
CA GLU A 250 12.18 18.87 -30.25
C GLU A 250 10.76 18.34 -30.51
N ARG A 251 10.62 17.04 -30.78
CA ARG A 251 9.33 16.38 -31.06
C ARG A 251 8.66 15.81 -29.79
N ARG A 252 9.28 15.92 -28.61
CA ARG A 252 8.71 15.43 -27.34
C ARG A 252 7.65 16.36 -26.78
N VAL A 253 7.79 17.68 -27.00
CA VAL A 253 6.85 18.68 -26.49
C VAL A 253 5.43 18.46 -27.01
N PRO A 254 5.17 18.30 -28.32
CA PRO A 254 3.84 17.97 -28.82
C PRO A 254 3.28 16.67 -28.23
N LEU A 255 4.11 15.63 -28.05
CA LEU A 255 3.68 14.37 -27.44
C LEU A 255 3.22 14.58 -25.98
N TYR A 256 3.95 15.37 -25.19
CA TYR A 256 3.58 15.63 -23.80
C TYR A 256 2.31 16.49 -23.71
N ILE A 257 2.17 17.49 -24.58
CA ILE A 257 0.96 18.33 -24.65
C ILE A 257 -0.26 17.47 -25.02
N THR A 258 -0.16 16.65 -26.07
CA THR A 258 -1.28 15.81 -26.51
C THR A 258 -1.65 14.75 -25.46
N SER A 259 -0.64 14.12 -24.83
CA SER A 259 -0.86 13.16 -23.75
C SER A 259 -1.48 13.82 -22.52
N GLY A 260 -1.02 15.02 -22.15
CA GLY A 260 -1.60 15.81 -21.06
C GLY A 260 -3.03 16.26 -21.36
N ALA A 261 -3.30 16.73 -22.57
CA ALA A 261 -4.65 17.11 -23.01
C ALA A 261 -5.61 15.90 -22.98
N LEU A 262 -5.16 14.73 -23.45
CA LEU A 262 -5.94 13.50 -23.39
C LEU A 262 -6.23 13.09 -21.94
N LEU A 263 -5.25 13.15 -21.05
CA LEU A 263 -5.44 12.87 -19.64
C LEU A 263 -6.43 13.85 -19.01
N ALA A 264 -6.30 15.15 -19.28
CA ALA A 264 -7.24 16.17 -18.81
C ALA A 264 -8.66 15.91 -19.33
N ALA A 265 -8.81 15.53 -20.60
CA ALA A 265 -10.11 15.18 -21.19
C ALA A 265 -10.73 13.93 -20.51
N VAL A 266 -9.94 12.89 -20.24
CA VAL A 266 -10.38 11.68 -19.52
C VAL A 266 -10.83 12.04 -18.09
N VAL A 267 -10.07 12.87 -17.39
CA VAL A 267 -10.44 13.33 -16.03
C VAL A 267 -11.72 14.16 -16.10
N ALA A 268 -11.83 15.12 -17.02
CA ALA A 268 -13.03 15.92 -17.18
C ALA A 268 -14.25 15.05 -17.49
N LEU A 269 -14.14 14.12 -18.44
CA LEU A 269 -15.21 13.18 -18.77
C LEU A 269 -15.62 12.33 -17.58
N SER A 270 -14.66 11.87 -16.77
CA SER A 270 -14.92 11.10 -15.56
C SER A 270 -15.66 11.92 -14.48
N LEU A 271 -15.46 13.22 -14.44
CA LEU A 271 -16.18 14.12 -13.52
C LEU A 271 -17.58 14.45 -14.03
N PHE A 272 -17.74 14.73 -15.33
CA PHE A 272 -19.03 15.10 -15.93
C PHE A 272 -19.94 13.89 -16.19
N ALA A 273 -19.38 12.74 -16.54
CA ALA A 273 -20.10 11.50 -16.82
C ALA A 273 -19.88 10.44 -15.73
N ARG A 274 -19.74 10.86 -14.48
CA ARG A 274 -19.37 9.97 -13.36
C ARG A 274 -20.32 8.77 -13.22
N ASP A 275 -21.61 8.96 -13.41
CA ASP A 275 -22.62 7.90 -13.25
C ASP A 275 -22.47 6.83 -14.34
N LEU A 276 -22.12 7.23 -15.57
CA LEU A 276 -21.78 6.32 -16.64
C LEU A 276 -20.49 5.54 -16.34
N VAL A 277 -19.48 6.24 -15.87
CA VAL A 277 -18.18 5.62 -15.51
C VAL A 277 -18.33 4.65 -14.33
N PHE A 278 -19.11 5.00 -13.31
CA PHE A 278 -19.38 4.09 -12.18
C PHE A 278 -20.24 2.89 -12.60
N GLY A 279 -21.21 3.09 -13.48
CA GLY A 279 -21.99 2.00 -14.06
C GLY A 279 -21.13 1.00 -14.84
N LEU A 280 -20.20 1.49 -15.67
CA LEU A 280 -19.23 0.66 -16.40
C LEU A 280 -18.26 -0.09 -15.48
N LEU A 281 -17.90 0.51 -14.32
CA LEU A 281 -17.03 -0.11 -13.33
C LEU A 281 -17.79 -1.02 -12.34
N GLY A 282 -19.11 -1.16 -12.50
CA GLY A 282 -19.96 -1.98 -11.61
C GLY A 282 -20.03 -1.44 -10.18
N LYS A 283 -19.90 -0.11 -9.99
CA LYS A 283 -19.94 0.55 -8.69
C LYS A 283 -21.16 1.48 -8.60
N SER A 284 -21.75 1.59 -7.40
CA SER A 284 -22.73 2.62 -7.10
C SER A 284 -22.12 4.02 -7.14
N GLY A 285 -22.87 5.01 -7.58
CA GLY A 285 -22.38 6.40 -7.75
C GLY A 285 -21.99 7.13 -6.45
N ASP A 286 -22.28 6.55 -5.27
CA ASP A 286 -21.92 7.10 -3.95
C ASP A 286 -20.47 6.81 -3.53
N MET A 287 -19.64 6.28 -4.44
CA MET A 287 -18.26 5.87 -4.16
C MET A 287 -18.11 4.96 -2.92
N THR A 288 -19.10 4.08 -2.70
CA THR A 288 -19.14 3.15 -1.54
C THR A 288 -19.20 3.87 -0.19
N GLY A 289 -19.97 4.99 -0.11
CA GLY A 289 -20.17 5.80 1.10
C GLY A 289 -18.97 6.66 1.49
N ARG A 290 -17.96 6.79 0.63
CA ARG A 290 -16.78 7.63 0.93
C ARG A 290 -17.13 9.11 0.99
N VAL A 291 -18.09 9.56 0.19
CA VAL A 291 -18.52 10.97 0.16
C VAL A 291 -19.04 11.41 1.52
N GLU A 292 -19.86 10.57 2.17
CA GLU A 292 -20.35 10.86 3.53
C GLU A 292 -19.20 10.93 4.55
N THR A 293 -18.25 9.98 4.48
CA THR A 293 -17.06 10.02 5.34
C THR A 293 -16.26 11.29 5.10
N TRP A 294 -16.07 11.70 3.84
CA TRP A 294 -15.33 12.92 3.51
C TRP A 294 -16.02 14.19 4.01
N GLN A 295 -17.35 14.27 3.92
CA GLN A 295 -18.10 15.42 4.47
C GLN A 295 -17.86 15.55 5.98
N LYS A 296 -18.00 14.45 6.74
CA LYS A 296 -17.73 14.45 8.19
C LYS A 296 -16.28 14.82 8.52
N VAL A 297 -15.32 14.34 7.72
CA VAL A 297 -13.89 14.68 7.90
C VAL A 297 -13.64 16.16 7.62
N ILE A 298 -14.28 16.73 6.58
CA ILE A 298 -14.17 18.16 6.26
C ILE A 298 -14.75 19.00 7.39
N GLU A 299 -15.95 18.68 7.88
CA GLU A 299 -16.58 19.36 9.02
C GLU A 299 -15.69 19.36 10.28
N LEU A 300 -14.98 18.28 10.55
CA LEU A 300 -14.03 18.21 11.66
C LEU A 300 -12.74 18.99 11.37
N ALA A 301 -12.23 18.94 10.14
CA ALA A 301 -11.03 19.67 9.74
C ALA A 301 -11.26 21.20 9.80
N GLU A 302 -12.44 21.67 9.40
CA GLU A 302 -12.84 23.10 9.48
C GLU A 302 -12.90 23.62 10.93
N GLN A 303 -13.13 22.77 11.92
CA GLN A 303 -13.09 23.18 13.34
C GLN A 303 -11.66 23.50 13.80
N ARG A 304 -10.63 22.91 13.17
CA ARG A 304 -9.21 23.11 13.51
C ARG A 304 -8.34 23.21 12.25
N PRO A 305 -8.57 24.21 11.37
CA PRO A 305 -8.00 24.20 10.02
C PRO A 305 -6.46 24.31 10.00
N TRP A 306 -5.86 25.00 10.97
CA TRP A 306 -4.43 25.33 10.98
C TRP A 306 -3.54 24.28 11.68
N PHE A 307 -4.04 23.62 12.71
CA PHE A 307 -3.26 22.69 13.55
C PHE A 307 -3.78 21.26 13.53
N GLY A 308 -4.99 21.05 13.00
CA GLY A 308 -5.63 19.75 13.01
C GLY A 308 -5.89 19.20 14.41
N TRP A 309 -6.18 17.91 14.48
CA TRP A 309 -6.54 17.22 15.72
C TRP A 309 -5.38 16.44 16.36
N GLY A 310 -4.24 16.32 15.70
CA GLY A 310 -3.09 15.52 16.10
C GLY A 310 -2.92 14.27 15.22
N TRP A 311 -1.67 13.94 14.89
CA TRP A 311 -1.33 12.82 14.03
C TRP A 311 -1.49 11.48 14.72
N VAL A 312 -2.28 10.55 14.13
CA VAL A 312 -2.47 9.17 14.63
C VAL A 312 -2.13 8.09 13.61
N SER A 313 -1.84 8.45 12.36
CA SER A 313 -1.58 7.52 11.26
C SER A 313 -2.81 6.71 10.83
N TYR A 314 -3.53 6.10 11.75
CA TYR A 314 -4.84 5.44 11.55
C TYR A 314 -5.80 5.84 12.67
N TRP A 315 -7.10 5.82 12.39
CA TRP A 315 -8.11 6.29 13.32
C TRP A 315 -8.37 5.27 14.44
N PRO A 316 -8.07 5.60 15.71
CA PRO A 316 -8.35 4.73 16.83
C PRO A 316 -9.85 4.74 17.15
N TYR A 317 -10.51 3.61 16.99
CA TYR A 317 -11.97 3.47 17.16
C TYR A 317 -12.47 3.71 18.61
N TRP A 318 -11.57 3.80 19.56
CA TRP A 318 -11.89 4.04 20.98
C TRP A 318 -11.77 5.51 21.39
N ALA A 319 -11.14 6.35 20.57
CA ALA A 319 -10.90 7.76 20.87
C ALA A 319 -11.80 8.68 20.04
N GLU A 320 -12.32 9.75 20.67
CA GLU A 320 -13.01 10.81 19.93
C GLU A 320 -11.99 11.71 19.20
N PRO A 321 -12.34 12.23 18.01
CA PRO A 321 -13.63 12.14 17.33
C PRO A 321 -13.80 10.89 16.45
N PHE A 322 -12.84 9.98 16.39
CA PHE A 322 -12.84 8.82 15.48
C PHE A 322 -13.95 7.82 15.83
N LYS A 323 -14.26 7.67 17.14
CA LYS A 323 -15.29 6.76 17.62
C LYS A 323 -16.67 7.08 17.06
N SER A 324 -16.99 8.37 16.96
CA SER A 324 -18.28 8.86 16.48
C SER A 324 -18.31 9.19 14.98
N LEU A 325 -17.14 9.16 14.31
CA LEU A 325 -17.00 9.74 13.00
C LEU A 325 -17.78 8.99 11.92
N ASP A 326 -17.60 7.69 11.78
CA ASP A 326 -18.31 6.91 10.77
C ASP A 326 -18.29 5.41 11.04
N GLN A 327 -19.40 4.72 10.74
CA GLN A 327 -19.52 3.28 10.83
C GLN A 327 -20.10 2.73 9.53
N LYS A 328 -19.43 1.74 8.94
CA LYS A 328 -19.90 1.07 7.73
C LYS A 328 -20.03 -0.42 7.95
N ALA A 329 -21.23 -0.94 7.67
CA ALA A 329 -21.56 -2.35 7.83
C ALA A 329 -21.21 -2.91 9.24
N GLY A 330 -21.42 -2.11 10.29
CA GLY A 330 -21.12 -2.48 11.67
C GLY A 330 -19.65 -2.39 12.07
N LEU A 331 -18.78 -1.86 11.19
CA LEU A 331 -17.37 -1.64 11.47
C LEU A 331 -17.03 -0.16 11.38
N GLN A 332 -16.16 0.29 12.27
CA GLN A 332 -15.66 1.65 12.23
C GLN A 332 -14.70 1.86 11.05
N VAL A 333 -14.81 3.03 10.43
CA VAL A 333 -13.89 3.49 9.39
C VAL A 333 -12.58 3.93 10.04
N MET A 334 -11.46 3.43 9.53
CA MET A 334 -10.13 3.66 10.13
C MET A 334 -9.28 4.69 9.38
N SER A 335 -9.81 5.32 8.34
CA SER A 335 -9.15 6.40 7.58
C SER A 335 -10.15 7.06 6.63
N ALA A 336 -9.88 8.28 6.17
CA ALA A 336 -10.67 8.95 5.13
C ALA A 336 -10.57 8.26 3.75
N HIS A 337 -9.65 7.31 3.56
CA HIS A 337 -9.27 6.79 2.24
C HIS A 337 -8.92 7.89 1.22
N ASN A 338 -8.47 9.04 1.73
CA ASN A 338 -7.98 10.20 1.00
C ASN A 338 -6.88 10.85 1.83
N ALA A 339 -5.64 10.70 1.37
CA ALA A 339 -4.47 11.17 2.12
C ALA A 339 -4.47 12.68 2.38
N TRP A 340 -5.01 13.49 1.47
CA TRP A 340 -5.10 14.94 1.65
C TRP A 340 -6.05 15.31 2.77
N LEU A 341 -7.23 14.70 2.82
CA LEU A 341 -8.20 14.90 3.89
C LEU A 341 -7.67 14.38 5.23
N ASP A 342 -7.00 13.21 5.23
CA ASP A 342 -6.39 12.68 6.45
C ASP A 342 -5.31 13.61 7.01
N VAL A 343 -4.44 14.16 6.15
CA VAL A 343 -3.40 15.09 6.58
C VAL A 343 -4.00 16.39 7.07
N TRP A 344 -4.94 16.99 6.33
CA TRP A 344 -5.60 18.23 6.74
C TRP A 344 -6.33 18.06 8.08
N PHE A 345 -7.10 17.00 8.23
CA PHE A 345 -7.83 16.71 9.47
C PHE A 345 -6.87 16.53 10.67
N GLN A 346 -5.77 15.81 10.49
CA GLN A 346 -4.87 15.46 11.58
C GLN A 346 -3.81 16.54 11.87
N LEU A 347 -3.30 17.22 10.86
CA LEU A 347 -2.17 18.15 10.99
C LEU A 347 -2.51 19.60 10.65
N GLY A 348 -3.66 19.86 10.00
CA GLY A 348 -4.01 21.17 9.49
C GLY A 348 -3.32 21.51 8.16
N ILE A 349 -3.40 22.79 7.77
CA ILE A 349 -2.79 23.36 6.57
C ILE A 349 -1.78 24.43 6.97
#